data_aef524ecf460aa39032424597ea2b976
#
_entry.id   aef524ecf460aa39032424597ea2b976
#
_cell.length_a   1.000
_cell.length_b   1.000
_cell.length_c   1.000
_cell.angle_alpha   90.00
_cell.angle_beta   90.00
_cell.angle_gamma   90.00
#
_symmetry.space_group_name_H-M   'P 1'
#
loop_
_entity.id
_entity.type
_entity.pdbx_description
1 polymer ?
#
loop_
_entity_poly.entity_id
_entity_poly.type
_entity_poly.pdbx_seq_one_letter_code
_entity_poly.pdbx_strand_id
1 'polypeptide(L)'
;ICSGASEKYNAPEVMLELCERVETLDTIIVASDSAPKGALSLPQLVSDGSLDAIKEPPVASDPAVLCFTSGTSTSPKAVIHNYQTLLANNRIAGPIYNLTETDKVLGGPPFTHAFGLCVINLTLMAGASSLLMPAFTPPSLVQLIENEKPTILFVAPAHIAACHKEGLIEKSDFSSVRAATISGAVCA
;
A
#
# COMPACT_ATOMS: atom_id res chain seq x y z
N ILE A 1 13.39 4.64 -3.94
CA ILE A 1 12.62 4.20 -5.13
C ILE A 1 11.49 5.18 -5.34
N CYS A 2 11.22 5.61 -6.58
CA CYS A 2 10.12 6.47 -6.95
C CYS A 2 9.32 5.89 -8.13
N SER A 3 8.10 6.42 -8.35
CA SER A 3 7.31 6.10 -9.53
C SER A 3 7.97 6.66 -10.81
N GLY A 4 7.56 6.17 -11.97
CA GLY A 4 7.85 6.83 -13.25
C GLY A 4 7.22 8.24 -13.34
N ALA A 5 7.57 8.97 -14.36
CA ALA A 5 6.94 10.27 -14.65
C ALA A 5 5.46 10.07 -15.03
N SER A 6 4.61 11.00 -14.61
CA SER A 6 3.20 11.08 -14.98
C SER A 6 2.91 12.47 -15.57
N GLU A 7 1.72 12.63 -16.16
CA GLU A 7 1.30 13.95 -16.69
C GLU A 7 1.24 15.07 -15.64
N LYS A 8 1.03 14.68 -14.36
CA LYS A 8 0.88 15.63 -13.24
C LYS A 8 2.14 15.80 -12.42
N TYR A 9 3.07 14.85 -12.46
CA TYR A 9 4.22 14.84 -11.56
C TYR A 9 5.37 14.02 -12.11
N ASN A 10 6.56 14.63 -12.22
CA ASN A 10 7.78 13.98 -12.63
C ASN A 10 8.64 13.63 -11.41
N ALA A 11 8.30 12.51 -10.77
CA ALA A 11 9.01 12.04 -9.58
C ALA A 11 10.52 11.81 -9.81
N PRO A 12 10.97 11.20 -10.92
CA PRO A 12 12.39 11.01 -11.18
C PRO A 12 13.20 12.32 -11.21
N GLU A 13 12.69 13.37 -11.84
CA GLU A 13 13.35 14.67 -11.93
C GLU A 13 13.51 15.31 -10.55
N VAL A 14 12.42 15.34 -9.77
CA VAL A 14 12.45 15.85 -8.40
C VAL A 14 13.44 15.09 -7.52
N MET A 15 13.53 13.76 -7.68
CA MET A 15 14.48 12.96 -6.92
C MET A 15 15.93 13.20 -7.35
N LEU A 16 16.19 13.44 -8.63
CA LEU A 16 17.53 13.80 -9.12
C LEU A 16 17.96 15.18 -8.58
N GLU A 17 17.07 16.16 -8.55
CA GLU A 17 17.33 17.46 -7.92
C GLU A 17 17.63 17.32 -6.41
N LEU A 18 16.93 16.40 -5.72
CA LEU A 18 17.19 16.13 -4.31
C LEU A 18 18.56 15.50 -4.06
N CYS A 19 19.08 14.68 -4.98
CA CYS A 19 20.45 14.14 -4.87
C CYS A 19 21.51 15.24 -4.84
N GLU A 20 21.29 16.38 -5.50
CA GLU A 20 22.22 17.52 -5.46
C GLU A 20 22.22 18.24 -4.09
N ARG A 21 21.18 18.06 -3.28
CA ARG A 21 20.95 18.75 -2.03
C ARG A 21 21.12 17.89 -0.78
N VAL A 22 21.04 16.58 -0.92
CA VAL A 22 21.04 15.60 0.16
C VAL A 22 22.21 14.64 -0.04
N GLU A 23 23.32 14.90 0.63
CA GLU A 23 24.60 14.15 0.48
C GLU A 23 24.46 12.63 0.67
N THR A 24 23.48 12.18 1.46
CA THR A 24 23.23 10.75 1.72
C THR A 24 22.32 10.09 0.72
N LEU A 25 21.78 10.84 -0.26
CA LEU A 25 20.93 10.32 -1.32
C LEU A 25 21.74 10.23 -2.63
N ASP A 26 22.30 9.08 -2.91
CA ASP A 26 23.21 8.84 -4.03
C ASP A 26 22.62 7.96 -5.14
N THR A 27 21.55 7.23 -4.85
CA THR A 27 20.96 6.27 -5.77
C THR A 27 19.46 6.49 -5.94
N ILE A 28 19.02 6.70 -7.18
CA ILE A 28 17.61 6.79 -7.55
C ILE A 28 17.21 5.56 -8.36
N ILE A 29 16.15 4.89 -7.93
CA ILE A 29 15.55 3.76 -8.64
C ILE A 29 14.14 4.14 -9.06
N VAL A 30 13.84 4.01 -10.35
CA VAL A 30 12.54 4.35 -10.92
C VAL A 30 11.75 3.08 -11.21
N ALA A 31 10.52 3.00 -10.71
CA ALA A 31 9.59 1.90 -10.97
C ALA A 31 8.97 2.02 -12.37
N SER A 32 9.81 1.97 -13.40
CA SER A 32 9.44 2.07 -14.81
C SER A 32 10.50 1.36 -15.67
N ASP A 33 10.11 0.88 -16.86
CA ASP A 33 11.02 0.27 -17.83
C ASP A 33 12.07 1.26 -18.34
N SER A 34 11.74 2.55 -18.35
CA SER A 34 12.68 3.63 -18.72
C SER A 34 13.01 4.49 -17.49
N ALA A 35 14.31 4.73 -17.29
CA ALA A 35 14.81 5.65 -16.29
C ALA A 35 15.60 6.79 -16.96
N PRO A 36 15.51 8.04 -16.45
CA PRO A 36 16.33 9.13 -16.96
C PRO A 36 17.80 8.91 -16.64
N LYS A 37 18.68 9.64 -17.31
CA LYS A 37 20.12 9.60 -17.04
C LYS A 37 20.38 9.96 -15.57
N GLY A 38 21.15 9.13 -14.88
CA GLY A 38 21.45 9.30 -13.45
C GLY A 38 20.52 8.52 -12.51
N ALA A 39 19.53 7.83 -13.06
CA ALA A 39 18.66 6.91 -12.28
C ALA A 39 18.70 5.49 -12.88
N LEU A 40 18.29 4.50 -12.08
CA LEU A 40 18.24 3.08 -12.45
C LEU A 40 16.78 2.64 -12.67
N SER A 41 16.55 1.75 -13.63
CA SER A 41 15.24 1.12 -13.84
C SER A 41 15.05 -0.04 -12.86
N LEU A 42 13.96 -0.06 -12.10
CA LEU A 42 13.65 -1.19 -11.19
C LEU A 42 13.44 -2.50 -11.94
N PRO A 43 12.66 -2.58 -13.06
CA PRO A 43 12.52 -3.81 -13.82
C PRO A 43 13.86 -4.37 -14.32
N GLN A 44 14.76 -3.53 -14.80
CA GLN A 44 16.09 -3.95 -15.23
C GLN A 44 16.93 -4.49 -14.07
N LEU A 45 16.94 -3.80 -12.91
CA LEU A 45 17.63 -4.27 -11.73
C LEU A 45 17.11 -5.63 -11.24
N VAL A 46 15.80 -5.85 -11.31
CA VAL A 46 15.17 -7.13 -10.94
C VAL A 46 15.59 -8.24 -11.92
N SER A 47 15.66 -7.93 -13.23
CA SER A 47 16.11 -8.87 -14.26
C SER A 47 17.58 -9.28 -14.09
N ASP A 48 18.44 -8.32 -13.75
CA ASP A 48 19.90 -8.50 -13.67
C ASP A 48 20.36 -8.93 -12.27
N GLY A 49 19.47 -8.87 -11.28
CA GLY A 49 19.76 -9.13 -9.87
C GLY A 49 19.89 -10.62 -9.51
N SER A 50 20.66 -10.89 -8.44
CA SER A 50 20.74 -12.20 -7.79
C SER A 50 20.34 -12.11 -6.33
N LEU A 51 19.61 -13.12 -5.83
CA LEU A 51 19.26 -13.25 -4.40
C LEU A 51 20.46 -13.62 -3.52
N ASP A 52 21.58 -14.01 -4.10
CA ASP A 52 22.79 -14.38 -3.36
C ASP A 52 23.43 -13.22 -2.58
N ALA A 53 22.99 -11.99 -2.84
CA ALA A 53 23.47 -10.81 -2.14
C ALA A 53 22.91 -10.65 -0.70
N ILE A 54 21.83 -11.35 -0.34
CA ILE A 54 21.23 -11.26 1.00
C ILE A 54 22.01 -12.19 1.94
N LYS A 55 23.00 -11.63 2.63
CA LYS A 55 23.88 -12.42 3.54
C LYS A 55 23.29 -12.59 4.94
N GLU A 56 22.56 -11.58 5.44
CA GLU A 56 22.01 -11.58 6.78
C GLU A 56 20.56 -11.12 6.74
N PRO A 57 19.60 -11.98 7.11
CA PRO A 57 18.20 -11.56 7.21
C PRO A 57 18.01 -10.59 8.38
N PRO A 58 17.08 -9.63 8.29
CA PRO A 58 16.81 -8.71 9.38
C PRO A 58 16.24 -9.45 10.60
N VAL A 59 16.52 -8.92 11.79
CA VAL A 59 15.91 -9.40 13.04
C VAL A 59 14.63 -8.60 13.35
N ALA A 60 13.80 -9.17 14.23
CA ALA A 60 12.46 -8.60 14.52
C ALA A 60 12.47 -7.15 15.04
N SER A 61 13.56 -6.75 15.71
CA SER A 61 13.75 -5.40 16.27
C SER A 61 14.30 -4.38 15.27
N ASP A 62 14.75 -4.81 14.09
CA ASP A 62 15.30 -3.89 13.09
C ASP A 62 14.23 -2.96 12.53
N PRO A 63 14.56 -1.70 12.22
CA PRO A 63 13.66 -0.80 11.52
C PRO A 63 13.21 -1.40 10.18
N ALA A 64 11.89 -1.46 9.96
CA ALA A 64 11.30 -2.02 8.75
C ALA A 64 10.72 -0.93 7.84
N VAL A 65 10.04 0.07 8.43
CA VAL A 65 9.40 1.13 7.66
C VAL A 65 9.30 2.42 8.46
N LEU A 66 9.37 3.55 7.77
CA LEU A 66 9.09 4.88 8.28
C LEU A 66 7.75 5.36 7.73
N CYS A 67 6.77 5.57 8.61
CA CYS A 67 5.48 6.16 8.25
C CYS A 67 5.44 7.62 8.68
N PHE A 68 5.21 8.52 7.74
CA PHE A 68 5.05 9.94 8.05
C PHE A 68 3.62 10.28 8.41
N THR A 69 3.41 10.98 9.52
CA THR A 69 2.10 11.54 9.87
C THR A 69 1.87 12.83 9.10
N SER A 70 0.62 13.09 8.72
CA SER A 70 0.23 14.38 8.08
C SER A 70 0.39 15.58 9.02
N GLY A 71 0.60 15.35 10.32
CA GLY A 71 0.86 16.33 11.37
C GLY A 71 -0.20 17.44 11.49
N THR A 72 -0.79 17.58 12.67
CA THR A 72 -1.56 18.79 13.03
C THR A 72 -0.62 19.94 13.44
N SER A 73 0.69 19.67 13.56
CA SER A 73 1.76 20.61 13.88
C SER A 73 2.60 20.89 12.63
N THR A 74 3.40 21.94 12.67
CA THR A 74 4.15 22.54 11.56
C THR A 74 5.09 21.62 10.78
N SER A 75 5.32 20.39 11.22
CA SER A 75 6.22 19.44 10.53
C SER A 75 5.69 18.00 10.60
N PRO A 76 5.74 17.23 9.50
CA PRO A 76 5.45 15.80 9.51
C PRO A 76 6.39 15.07 10.47
N LYS A 77 5.87 14.09 11.21
CA LYS A 77 6.67 13.25 12.11
C LYS A 77 6.88 11.88 11.48
N ALA A 78 8.11 11.40 11.45
CA ALA A 78 8.45 10.05 11.04
C ALA A 78 8.23 9.08 12.21
N VAL A 79 7.37 8.10 12.02
CA VAL A 79 7.13 7.00 12.96
C VAL A 79 7.87 5.77 12.47
N ILE A 80 8.80 5.29 13.26
CA ILE A 80 9.57 4.07 12.95
C ILE A 80 8.77 2.86 13.39
N HIS A 81 8.51 1.94 12.46
CA HIS A 81 8.02 0.60 12.75
C HIS A 81 9.15 -0.41 12.52
N ASN A 82 9.41 -1.26 13.49
CA ASN A 82 10.22 -2.45 13.31
C ASN A 82 9.34 -3.63 12.81
N TYR A 83 9.95 -4.74 12.41
CA TYR A 83 9.20 -5.91 11.93
C TYR A 83 8.22 -6.44 12.97
N GLN A 84 8.59 -6.41 14.25
CA GLN A 84 7.71 -6.87 15.32
C GLN A 84 6.46 -6.01 15.46
N THR A 85 6.58 -4.68 15.52
CA THR A 85 5.44 -3.76 15.65
C THR A 85 4.59 -3.72 14.39
N LEU A 86 5.21 -3.82 13.21
CA LEU A 86 4.50 -3.85 11.93
C LEU A 86 3.59 -5.06 11.80
N LEU A 87 4.03 -6.23 12.29
CA LEU A 87 3.30 -7.49 12.13
C LEU A 87 2.46 -7.87 13.37
N ALA A 88 2.65 -7.21 14.52
CA ALA A 88 1.94 -7.56 15.75
C ALA A 88 0.42 -7.50 15.60
N ASN A 89 -0.09 -6.43 14.97
CA ASN A 89 -1.52 -6.27 14.74
C ASN A 89 -2.08 -7.35 13.79
N ASN A 90 -1.31 -7.76 12.80
CA ASN A 90 -1.73 -8.74 11.81
C ASN A 90 -1.86 -10.15 12.40
N ARG A 91 -1.00 -10.50 13.35
CA ARG A 91 -1.09 -11.78 14.09
C ARG A 91 -2.39 -11.92 14.87
N ILE A 92 -2.94 -10.80 15.35
CA ILE A 92 -4.21 -10.76 16.07
C ILE A 92 -5.39 -10.70 15.10
N ALA A 93 -5.28 -9.87 14.06
CA ALA A 93 -6.37 -9.61 13.10
C ALA A 93 -6.67 -10.83 12.20
N GLY A 94 -5.67 -11.58 11.76
CA GLY A 94 -5.86 -12.75 10.89
C GLY A 94 -6.90 -13.74 11.43
N PRO A 95 -6.76 -14.24 12.68
CA PRO A 95 -7.74 -15.11 13.31
C PRO A 95 -9.13 -14.49 13.49
N ILE A 96 -9.21 -13.16 13.76
CA ILE A 96 -10.51 -12.48 13.92
C ILE A 96 -11.32 -12.51 12.62
N TYR A 97 -10.67 -12.35 11.47
CA TYR A 97 -11.31 -12.41 10.16
C TYR A 97 -11.47 -13.84 9.63
N ASN A 98 -10.93 -14.86 10.33
CA ASN A 98 -10.78 -16.23 9.81
C ASN A 98 -10.19 -16.21 8.40
N LEU A 99 -9.08 -15.47 8.24
CA LEU A 99 -8.43 -15.28 6.95
C LEU A 99 -7.68 -16.54 6.54
N THR A 100 -7.86 -16.97 5.29
CA THR A 100 -7.26 -18.17 4.70
C THR A 100 -6.64 -17.87 3.33
N GLU A 101 -5.89 -18.81 2.78
CA GLU A 101 -5.32 -18.72 1.43
C GLU A 101 -6.35 -18.61 0.31
N THR A 102 -7.61 -18.97 0.56
CA THR A 102 -8.69 -18.87 -0.43
C THR A 102 -9.33 -17.48 -0.49
N ASP A 103 -9.01 -16.61 0.47
CA ASP A 103 -9.58 -15.27 0.53
C ASP A 103 -8.96 -14.33 -0.52
N LYS A 104 -9.79 -13.41 -1.01
CA LYS A 104 -9.39 -12.26 -1.80
C LYS A 104 -9.63 -11.00 -0.99
N VAL A 105 -8.58 -10.28 -0.67
CA VAL A 105 -8.64 -9.09 0.19
C VAL A 105 -8.51 -7.84 -0.67
N LEU A 106 -9.51 -6.97 -0.62
CA LEU A 106 -9.49 -5.66 -1.27
C LEU A 106 -9.22 -4.57 -0.23
N GLY A 107 -8.09 -3.87 -0.39
CA GLY A 107 -7.66 -2.75 0.44
C GLY A 107 -7.83 -1.41 -0.27
N GLY A 108 -8.70 -0.53 0.23
CA GLY A 108 -8.85 0.85 -0.27
C GLY A 108 -7.74 1.81 0.20
N PRO A 109 -7.24 1.72 1.46
CA PRO A 109 -6.18 2.60 1.93
C PRO A 109 -4.86 2.40 1.17
N PRO A 110 -4.12 3.49 0.87
CA PRO A 110 -2.85 3.40 0.17
C PRO A 110 -1.76 2.74 1.04
N PHE A 111 -0.80 2.04 0.41
CA PHE A 111 0.32 1.40 1.11
C PHE A 111 1.33 2.38 1.72
N THR A 112 1.23 3.66 1.41
CA THR A 112 1.98 4.73 2.08
C THR A 112 1.43 5.08 3.47
N HIS A 113 0.26 4.52 3.83
CA HIS A 113 -0.36 4.66 5.14
C HIS A 113 -0.28 3.35 5.93
N ALA A 114 -0.11 3.44 7.26
CA ALA A 114 -0.02 2.27 8.14
C ALA A 114 -1.18 1.27 7.98
N PHE A 115 -2.40 1.76 7.71
CA PHE A 115 -3.55 0.91 7.45
C PHE A 115 -3.37 0.06 6.19
N GLY A 116 -2.94 0.65 5.08
CA GLY A 116 -2.66 -0.11 3.85
C GLY A 116 -1.53 -1.12 4.02
N LEU A 117 -0.46 -0.74 4.75
CA LEU A 117 0.62 -1.67 5.11
C LEU A 117 0.12 -2.84 5.97
N CYS A 118 -0.77 -2.59 6.94
CA CYS A 118 -1.37 -3.67 7.71
C CYS A 118 -2.18 -4.62 6.83
N VAL A 119 -2.97 -4.09 5.89
CA VAL A 119 -3.80 -4.92 4.99
C VAL A 119 -2.93 -5.83 4.11
N ILE A 120 -1.90 -5.30 3.45
CA ILE A 120 -1.04 -6.13 2.59
C ILE A 120 -0.27 -7.18 3.39
N ASN A 121 0.29 -6.83 4.55
CA ASN A 121 0.99 -7.78 5.40
C ASN A 121 0.04 -8.85 5.95
N LEU A 122 -1.18 -8.49 6.35
CA LEU A 122 -2.20 -9.43 6.79
C LEU A 122 -2.54 -10.45 5.70
N THR A 123 -2.73 -9.97 4.47
CA THR A 123 -3.02 -10.80 3.31
C THR A 123 -1.87 -11.77 3.02
N LEU A 124 -0.63 -11.28 3.00
CA LEU A 124 0.57 -12.10 2.79
C LEU A 124 0.76 -13.15 3.88
N MET A 125 0.54 -12.79 5.14
CA MET A 125 0.67 -13.73 6.27
C MET A 125 -0.34 -14.86 6.22
N ALA A 126 -1.51 -14.64 5.63
CA ALA A 126 -2.55 -15.64 5.47
C ALA A 126 -2.38 -16.50 4.19
N GLY A 127 -1.44 -16.15 3.31
CA GLY A 127 -1.33 -16.74 1.98
C GLY A 127 -2.48 -16.37 1.04
N ALA A 128 -3.27 -15.35 1.40
CA ALA A 128 -4.42 -14.88 0.64
C ALA A 128 -4.01 -14.01 -0.57
N SER A 129 -4.95 -13.74 -1.47
CA SER A 129 -4.74 -12.84 -2.60
C SER A 129 -5.08 -11.40 -2.25
N SER A 130 -4.24 -10.45 -2.67
CA SER A 130 -4.51 -9.02 -2.51
C SER A 130 -4.95 -8.41 -3.83
N LEU A 131 -6.11 -7.77 -3.83
CA LEU A 131 -6.61 -6.98 -4.97
C LEU A 131 -6.10 -5.54 -4.82
N LEU A 132 -5.37 -5.09 -5.82
CA LEU A 132 -4.74 -3.77 -5.82
C LEU A 132 -5.58 -2.78 -6.61
N MET A 133 -5.82 -1.62 -6.01
CA MET A 133 -6.49 -0.50 -6.65
C MET A 133 -5.49 0.66 -6.79
N PRO A 134 -5.00 0.95 -8.02
CA PRO A 134 -3.97 1.98 -8.23
C PRO A 134 -4.39 3.38 -7.79
N ALA A 135 -5.67 3.71 -7.98
CA ALA A 135 -6.26 4.96 -7.52
C ALA A 135 -7.73 4.73 -7.18
N PHE A 136 -8.18 5.33 -6.09
CA PHE A 136 -9.58 5.26 -5.69
C PHE A 136 -10.45 6.20 -6.52
N THR A 137 -11.51 5.64 -7.10
CA THR A 137 -12.73 6.33 -7.48
C THR A 137 -13.92 5.47 -7.06
N PRO A 138 -15.11 6.05 -6.75
CA PRO A 138 -16.28 5.25 -6.38
C PRO A 138 -16.61 4.17 -7.42
N PRO A 139 -16.66 4.47 -8.74
CA PRO A 139 -16.90 3.45 -9.76
C PRO A 139 -15.82 2.37 -9.80
N SER A 140 -14.53 2.72 -9.67
CA SER A 140 -13.45 1.73 -9.73
C SER A 140 -13.48 0.74 -8.56
N LEU A 141 -13.84 1.21 -7.35
CA LEU A 141 -14.00 0.34 -6.21
C LEU A 141 -15.12 -0.68 -6.43
N VAL A 142 -16.29 -0.20 -6.84
CA VAL A 142 -17.46 -1.06 -7.07
C VAL A 142 -17.21 -2.04 -8.23
N GLN A 143 -16.66 -1.57 -9.33
CA GLN A 143 -16.33 -2.43 -10.47
C GLN A 143 -15.33 -3.53 -10.08
N LEU A 144 -14.34 -3.20 -9.24
CA LEU A 144 -13.39 -4.19 -8.76
C LEU A 144 -14.07 -5.22 -7.86
N ILE A 145 -15.01 -4.81 -7.00
CA ILE A 145 -15.80 -5.72 -6.17
C ILE A 145 -16.66 -6.65 -7.03
N GLU A 146 -17.35 -6.12 -8.01
CA GLU A 146 -18.22 -6.91 -8.89
C GLU A 146 -17.47 -7.89 -9.79
N ASN A 147 -16.31 -7.49 -10.31
CA ASN A 147 -15.54 -8.33 -11.23
C ASN A 147 -14.68 -9.36 -10.50
N GLU A 148 -14.01 -8.98 -9.43
CA GLU A 148 -13.02 -9.80 -8.74
C GLU A 148 -13.59 -10.60 -7.56
N LYS A 149 -14.79 -10.21 -7.09
CA LYS A 149 -15.49 -10.88 -5.99
C LYS A 149 -14.62 -11.03 -4.73
N PRO A 150 -14.11 -9.93 -4.15
CA PRO A 150 -13.37 -10.01 -2.90
C PRO A 150 -14.23 -10.60 -1.78
N THR A 151 -13.58 -11.34 -0.87
CA THR A 151 -14.24 -11.92 0.29
C THR A 151 -14.10 -11.03 1.52
N ILE A 152 -13.05 -10.20 1.56
CA ILE A 152 -12.78 -9.25 2.65
C ILE A 152 -12.49 -7.88 2.09
N LEU A 153 -13.07 -6.87 2.73
CA LEU A 153 -12.94 -5.47 2.33
C LEU A 153 -12.38 -4.63 3.50
N PHE A 154 -11.30 -3.88 3.22
CA PHE A 154 -10.77 -2.88 4.13
C PHE A 154 -10.89 -1.50 3.50
N VAL A 155 -11.69 -0.61 4.09
CA VAL A 155 -11.97 0.72 3.54
C VAL A 155 -11.98 1.79 4.63
N ALA A 156 -11.76 3.03 4.23
CA ALA A 156 -12.03 4.18 5.09
C ALA A 156 -13.50 4.63 4.94
N PRO A 157 -14.08 5.31 5.95
CA PRO A 157 -15.44 5.85 5.87
C PRO A 157 -15.67 6.71 4.63
N ALA A 158 -14.66 7.49 4.21
CA ALA A 158 -14.72 8.33 3.02
C ALA A 158 -14.96 7.54 1.72
N HIS A 159 -14.43 6.32 1.60
CA HIS A 159 -14.66 5.46 0.44
C HIS A 159 -16.14 5.06 0.34
N ILE A 160 -16.73 4.62 1.45
CA ILE A 160 -18.14 4.23 1.50
C ILE A 160 -19.05 5.45 1.27
N ALA A 161 -18.77 6.57 1.94
CA ALA A 161 -19.54 7.80 1.78
C ALA A 161 -19.54 8.30 0.31
N ALA A 162 -18.40 8.21 -0.38
CA ALA A 162 -18.30 8.59 -1.79
C ALA A 162 -19.14 7.67 -2.69
N CYS A 163 -19.06 6.34 -2.47
CA CYS A 163 -19.88 5.38 -3.22
C CYS A 163 -21.39 5.56 -2.95
N HIS A 164 -21.78 5.82 -1.70
CA HIS A 164 -23.17 6.09 -1.34
C HIS A 164 -23.69 7.37 -1.99
N LYS A 165 -22.90 8.45 -1.96
CA LYS A 165 -23.26 9.73 -2.60
C LYS A 165 -23.54 9.58 -4.10
N GLU A 166 -22.87 8.67 -4.77
CA GLU A 166 -23.09 8.36 -6.19
C GLU A 166 -24.18 7.31 -6.42
N GLY A 167 -24.82 6.81 -5.36
CA GLY A 167 -25.88 5.79 -5.45
C GLY A 167 -25.40 4.45 -5.99
N LEU A 168 -24.12 4.13 -5.74
CA LEU A 168 -23.48 2.90 -6.23
C LEU A 168 -23.68 1.73 -5.27
N ILE A 169 -23.81 1.99 -3.97
CA ILE A 169 -23.97 0.93 -2.96
C ILE A 169 -25.25 0.12 -3.21
N GLU A 170 -26.36 0.80 -3.47
CA GLU A 170 -27.67 0.17 -3.63
C GLU A 170 -27.83 -0.56 -4.95
N LYS A 171 -26.95 -0.31 -5.92
CA LYS A 171 -27.03 -0.85 -7.29
C LYS A 171 -26.05 -1.96 -7.55
N SER A 172 -25.12 -2.24 -6.60
CA SER A 172 -23.98 -3.11 -6.82
C SER A 172 -24.06 -4.37 -5.97
N ASP A 173 -23.45 -5.44 -6.47
CA ASP A 173 -23.41 -6.73 -5.83
C ASP A 173 -22.19 -6.88 -4.90
N PHE A 174 -22.45 -6.81 -3.60
CA PHE A 174 -21.47 -7.05 -2.53
C PHE A 174 -21.58 -8.46 -1.92
N SER A 175 -22.32 -9.37 -2.52
CA SER A 175 -22.62 -10.70 -1.95
C SER A 175 -21.38 -11.56 -1.68
N SER A 176 -20.27 -11.31 -2.38
CA SER A 176 -19.00 -12.00 -2.14
C SER A 176 -18.31 -11.58 -0.84
N VAL A 177 -18.60 -10.36 -0.35
CA VAL A 177 -17.93 -9.78 0.82
C VAL A 177 -18.52 -10.37 2.10
N ARG A 178 -17.79 -11.28 2.74
CA ARG A 178 -18.18 -11.90 4.02
C ARG A 178 -17.80 -11.08 5.24
N ALA A 179 -16.81 -10.20 5.12
CA ALA A 179 -16.39 -9.30 6.18
C ALA A 179 -15.87 -7.98 5.62
N ALA A 180 -16.19 -6.88 6.29
CA ALA A 180 -15.70 -5.56 5.94
C ALA A 180 -15.21 -4.83 7.20
N THR A 181 -14.08 -4.14 7.08
CA THR A 181 -13.56 -3.24 8.11
C THR A 181 -13.58 -1.82 7.57
N ILE A 182 -14.26 -0.95 8.31
CA ILE A 182 -14.30 0.48 8.05
C ILE A 182 -13.52 1.17 9.18
N SER A 183 -12.36 1.76 8.86
CA SER A 183 -11.45 2.33 9.85
C SER A 183 -10.66 3.52 9.28
N GLY A 184 -9.90 4.18 10.16
CA GLY A 184 -9.02 5.30 9.79
C GLY A 184 -9.64 6.69 9.95
N ALA A 185 -10.95 6.78 10.25
CA ALA A 185 -11.66 8.02 10.59
C ALA A 185 -12.94 7.69 11.36
N VAL A 186 -13.59 8.72 11.89
CA VAL A 186 -14.90 8.57 12.53
C VAL A 186 -15.94 8.15 11.48
N CYS A 187 -16.72 7.11 11.79
CA CYS A 187 -17.93 6.75 11.05
C CYS A 187 -19.08 7.59 11.63
N ALA A 188 -19.63 8.45 10.80
CA ALA A 188 -20.84 9.23 11.12
C ALA A 188 -22.10 8.42 10.83
#